data_4d1a432620b33e9174c36db845c1ddcb
#
_entry.id   4d1a432620b33e9174c36db845c1ddcb
#
_cell.length_a   1.000
_cell.length_b   1.000
_cell.length_c   1.000
_cell.angle_alpha   90.00
_cell.angle_beta   90.00
_cell.angle_gamma   90.00
#
_symmetry.space_group_name_H-M   'P 1'
#
loop_
_entity.id
_entity.type
_entity.pdbx_description
1 polymer ?
#
loop_
_entity_poly.entity_id
_entity_poly.type
_entity_poly.pdbx_seq_one_letter_code
_entity_poly.pdbx_strand_id
1 'polypeptide(L)'
;MGNCCATPGSPVEKNKKGQKKNKANPFYGDEYAVSNGSATTFKLRVLKELTGQDISSQYDLGRELGRGEFGVTYLCTDVNTGEKYACKSISKKKLRTAVDIEDVRREVEIMKHLPKHTNIVTLKDTYEDDAAVHIVMELCEGGELFDRIVARGHYTERAAAVVMRTIVEVVQMCHKHGVMHRDLKPENFLFGNKKENAPLKAIDFGLSVFFKP
;
A
#
# COMPACT_ATOMS: atom_id res chain seq x y z
N MET A 1 -15.60 -17.09 66.42
CA MET A 1 -16.69 -16.22 66.82
C MET A 1 -17.07 -15.41 65.60
N GLY A 2 -18.03 -15.78 64.88
CA GLY A 2 -19.45 -15.62 64.87
C GLY A 2 -19.76 -14.48 63.94
N ASN A 3 -20.66 -14.39 63.11
CA ASN A 3 -21.90 -15.06 62.84
C ASN A 3 -22.40 -14.75 61.43
N CYS A 4 -23.04 -15.72 60.83
CA CYS A 4 -24.06 -15.70 59.80
C CYS A 4 -25.00 -14.49 59.78
N CYS A 5 -25.40 -14.05 58.56
CA CYS A 5 -26.83 -13.88 58.29
C CYS A 5 -27.06 -13.93 56.76
N ALA A 6 -27.82 -14.93 56.34
CA ALA A 6 -28.46 -15.04 55.04
C ALA A 6 -29.77 -14.28 55.01
N THR A 7 -30.11 -13.64 53.88
CA THR A 7 -31.47 -13.20 53.53
C THR A 7 -31.80 -13.51 52.07
N PRO A 8 -33.11 -13.66 51.74
CA PRO A 8 -33.54 -14.56 50.65
C PRO A 8 -33.77 -13.85 49.31
N GLY A 9 -33.90 -14.68 48.29
CA GLY A 9 -33.98 -14.31 46.87
C GLY A 9 -35.18 -13.44 46.48
N SER A 10 -34.97 -12.72 45.40
CA SER A 10 -35.98 -12.07 44.59
C SER A 10 -35.82 -12.45 43.12
N PRO A 11 -36.86 -12.33 42.29
CA PRO A 11 -37.07 -13.24 41.15
C PRO A 11 -36.32 -12.85 39.89
N VAL A 12 -36.07 -13.90 39.09
CA VAL A 12 -35.47 -13.88 37.79
C VAL A 12 -36.31 -13.07 36.79
N GLU A 13 -35.89 -11.89 36.42
CA GLU A 13 -36.40 -11.19 35.24
C GLU A 13 -35.75 -11.73 33.95
N LYS A 14 -36.64 -12.23 33.09
CA LYS A 14 -36.29 -12.69 31.72
C LYS A 14 -35.86 -11.49 30.88
N ASN A 15 -34.56 -11.34 30.64
CA ASN A 15 -34.01 -10.34 29.74
C ASN A 15 -34.37 -10.69 28.30
N LYS A 16 -35.21 -9.89 27.69
CA LYS A 16 -35.52 -9.85 26.26
C LYS A 16 -34.22 -9.56 25.49
N LYS A 17 -33.84 -10.47 24.59
CA LYS A 17 -32.77 -10.24 23.59
C LYS A 17 -33.15 -9.01 22.76
N GLY A 18 -32.53 -7.88 23.06
CA GLY A 18 -32.57 -6.70 22.21
C GLY A 18 -31.71 -6.99 20.96
N GLN A 19 -32.36 -7.05 19.82
CA GLN A 19 -31.68 -7.00 18.51
C GLN A 19 -30.90 -5.69 18.42
N LYS A 20 -29.58 -5.75 18.50
CA LYS A 20 -28.71 -4.61 18.12
C LYS A 20 -28.89 -4.41 16.63
N LYS A 21 -29.63 -3.38 16.25
CA LYS A 21 -29.61 -2.82 14.90
C LYS A 21 -28.18 -2.35 14.65
N ASN A 22 -27.45 -3.03 13.79
CA ASN A 22 -26.18 -2.53 13.24
C ASN A 22 -26.50 -1.19 12.56
N LYS A 23 -26.05 -0.09 13.17
CA LYS A 23 -26.02 1.20 12.50
C LYS A 23 -25.00 1.07 11.39
N ALA A 24 -25.43 1.26 10.13
CA ALA A 24 -24.53 1.38 9.00
C ALA A 24 -23.48 2.43 9.31
N ASN A 25 -22.22 2.11 9.07
CA ASN A 25 -21.12 3.04 9.27
C ASN A 25 -21.21 4.11 8.16
N PRO A 26 -21.38 5.42 8.49
CA PRO A 26 -21.58 6.47 7.49
C PRO A 26 -20.36 6.75 6.60
N PHE A 27 -19.23 6.01 6.78
CA PHE A 27 -17.99 6.20 6.05
C PHE A 27 -17.74 5.21 4.89
N TYR A 28 -18.69 4.28 4.63
CA TYR A 28 -18.60 3.37 3.47
C TYR A 28 -19.33 3.99 2.26
N GLY A 29 -18.72 5.03 1.66
CA GLY A 29 -19.32 5.78 0.56
C GLY A 29 -19.21 5.19 -0.84
N ASP A 30 -18.46 4.08 -1.06
CA ASP A 30 -18.21 3.51 -2.37
C ASP A 30 -18.48 1.99 -2.43
N GLU A 31 -19.61 1.55 -1.84
CA GLU A 31 -20.11 0.18 -2.00
C GLU A 31 -20.96 0.09 -3.25
N TYR A 32 -20.61 -0.76 -4.21
CA TYR A 32 -21.49 -1.09 -5.32
C TYR A 32 -22.21 -2.42 -5.06
N ALA A 33 -23.52 -2.46 -5.37
CA ALA A 33 -24.34 -3.64 -5.21
C ALA A 33 -24.21 -4.57 -6.43
N VAL A 34 -23.81 -5.81 -6.21
CA VAL A 34 -23.90 -6.87 -7.24
C VAL A 34 -25.12 -7.73 -6.89
N SER A 35 -26.16 -7.67 -7.70
CA SER A 35 -27.36 -8.50 -7.55
C SER A 35 -27.17 -9.86 -8.21
N ASN A 36 -26.84 -10.88 -7.41
CA ASN A 36 -27.06 -12.27 -7.80
C ASN A 36 -28.26 -12.78 -7.00
N GLY A 37 -29.37 -12.77 -7.62
CA GLY A 37 -30.70 -13.38 -7.37
C GLY A 37 -31.10 -13.86 -5.97
N SER A 38 -30.67 -13.28 -4.84
CA SER A 38 -31.36 -13.25 -3.53
C SER A 38 -30.54 -12.71 -2.33
N ALA A 39 -29.32 -12.22 -2.51
CA ALA A 39 -28.60 -11.47 -1.46
C ALA A 39 -27.77 -10.37 -2.11
N THR A 40 -28.01 -9.12 -1.72
CA THR A 40 -27.16 -7.99 -2.11
C THR A 40 -25.88 -8.06 -1.31
N THR A 41 -24.77 -8.52 -1.92
CA THR A 41 -23.46 -8.52 -1.31
C THR A 41 -22.78 -7.20 -1.67
N PHE A 42 -22.56 -6.34 -0.69
CA PHE A 42 -21.79 -5.11 -0.90
C PHE A 42 -20.31 -5.48 -0.97
N LYS A 43 -19.68 -5.16 -2.11
CA LYS A 43 -18.24 -5.35 -2.30
C LYS A 43 -17.51 -4.05 -1.97
N LEU A 44 -16.53 -4.12 -1.09
CA LEU A 44 -15.68 -2.98 -0.76
C LEU A 44 -14.84 -2.60 -1.99
N ARG A 45 -15.05 -1.37 -2.50
CA ARG A 45 -14.21 -0.76 -3.53
C ARG A 45 -13.23 0.22 -2.89
N VAL A 46 -11.94 -0.06 -3.05
CA VAL A 46 -10.86 0.76 -2.50
C VAL A 46 -10.47 1.87 -3.46
N LEU A 47 -10.19 1.56 -4.72
CA LEU A 47 -9.71 2.53 -5.71
C LEU A 47 -10.88 3.18 -6.48
N LYS A 48 -10.78 4.49 -6.71
CA LYS A 48 -11.77 5.24 -7.52
C LYS A 48 -11.60 4.96 -9.01
N GLU A 49 -10.35 4.85 -9.46
CA GLU A 49 -9.98 4.64 -10.85
C GLU A 49 -9.06 3.43 -10.98
N LEU A 50 -9.38 2.53 -11.89
CA LEU A 50 -8.68 1.28 -12.15
C LEU A 50 -8.26 1.21 -13.61
N THR A 51 -7.15 0.51 -13.89
CA THR A 51 -6.83 0.02 -15.23
C THR A 51 -7.75 -1.18 -15.57
N GLY A 52 -7.99 -2.08 -14.59
CA GLY A 52 -8.86 -3.24 -14.75
C GLY A 52 -9.25 -3.88 -13.42
N GLN A 53 -10.14 -4.88 -13.47
CA GLN A 53 -10.57 -5.65 -12.29
C GLN A 53 -9.75 -6.93 -12.10
N ASP A 54 -9.34 -7.56 -13.18
CA ASP A 54 -8.60 -8.82 -13.14
C ASP A 54 -7.17 -8.60 -13.63
N ILE A 55 -6.23 -8.66 -12.69
CA ILE A 55 -4.81 -8.51 -13.00
C ILE A 55 -4.30 -9.68 -13.85
N SER A 56 -4.85 -10.88 -13.70
CA SER A 56 -4.39 -12.08 -14.41
C SER A 56 -4.66 -12.03 -15.91
N SER A 57 -5.56 -11.14 -16.35
CA SER A 57 -5.79 -10.88 -17.77
C SER A 57 -4.61 -10.20 -18.47
N GLN A 58 -3.77 -9.50 -17.71
CA GLN A 58 -2.66 -8.72 -18.26
C GLN A 58 -1.29 -9.12 -17.70
N TYR A 59 -1.23 -9.63 -16.46
CA TYR A 59 0.02 -9.92 -15.77
C TYR A 59 0.02 -11.31 -15.13
N ASP A 60 1.09 -12.07 -15.37
CA ASP A 60 1.41 -13.27 -14.60
C ASP A 60 2.16 -12.89 -13.34
N LEU A 61 1.61 -13.22 -12.16
CA LEU A 61 2.27 -13.03 -10.87
C LEU A 61 3.26 -14.16 -10.61
N GLY A 62 4.52 -13.79 -10.43
CA GLY A 62 5.62 -14.71 -10.18
C GLY A 62 6.06 -14.74 -8.72
N ARG A 63 7.38 -14.81 -8.49
CA ARG A 63 7.97 -14.91 -7.16
C ARG A 63 7.76 -13.64 -6.33
N GLU A 64 7.69 -13.82 -5.01
CA GLU A 64 7.72 -12.73 -4.04
C GLU A 64 9.05 -11.96 -4.14
N LEU A 65 8.95 -10.62 -4.14
CA LEU A 65 10.08 -9.69 -4.09
C LEU A 65 10.27 -9.12 -2.68
N GLY A 66 9.18 -8.94 -1.93
CA GLY A 66 9.19 -8.40 -0.59
C GLY A 66 7.82 -8.45 0.06
N ARG A 67 7.78 -8.23 1.38
CA ARG A 67 6.54 -8.28 2.16
C ARG A 67 6.48 -7.09 3.11
N GLY A 68 5.37 -6.36 3.05
CA GLY A 68 5.04 -5.27 3.95
C GLY A 68 3.87 -5.59 4.87
N GLU A 69 3.46 -4.63 5.66
CA GLU A 69 2.36 -4.73 6.63
C GLU A 69 1.04 -5.13 5.97
N PHE A 70 0.63 -4.42 4.91
CA PHE A 70 -0.67 -4.60 4.27
C PHE A 70 -0.65 -5.60 3.10
N GLY A 71 0.53 -5.94 2.57
CA GLY A 71 0.58 -6.76 1.36
C GLY A 71 1.92 -7.40 1.07
N VAL A 72 2.01 -7.94 -0.15
CA VAL A 72 3.19 -8.60 -0.68
C VAL A 72 3.48 -8.01 -2.05
N THR A 73 4.75 -7.76 -2.33
CA THR A 73 5.21 -7.34 -3.65
C THR A 73 5.73 -8.54 -4.42
N TYR A 74 5.19 -8.77 -5.60
CA TYR A 74 5.56 -9.86 -6.50
C TYR A 74 6.28 -9.33 -7.74
N LEU A 75 7.14 -10.14 -8.31
CA LEU A 75 7.52 -10.00 -9.70
C LEU A 75 6.28 -10.31 -10.55
N CYS A 76 5.94 -9.46 -11.51
CA CYS A 76 4.92 -9.77 -12.48
C CYS A 76 5.43 -9.55 -13.91
N THR A 77 4.87 -10.31 -14.84
CA THR A 77 5.25 -10.28 -16.26
C THR A 77 4.02 -9.95 -17.09
N ASP A 78 4.10 -8.93 -17.91
CA ASP A 78 3.06 -8.61 -18.89
C ASP A 78 2.93 -9.75 -19.89
N VAL A 79 1.75 -10.34 -20.00
CA VAL A 79 1.49 -11.54 -20.83
C VAL A 79 1.61 -11.26 -22.34
N ASN A 80 1.47 -10.00 -22.75
CA ASN A 80 1.52 -9.62 -24.17
C ASN A 80 2.94 -9.23 -24.60
N THR A 81 3.68 -8.52 -23.73
CA THR A 81 5.01 -7.98 -24.08
C THR A 81 6.16 -8.77 -23.51
N GLY A 82 5.93 -9.58 -22.47
CA GLY A 82 6.97 -10.28 -21.71
C GLY A 82 7.79 -9.35 -20.80
N GLU A 83 7.43 -8.06 -20.72
CA GLU A 83 8.11 -7.10 -19.84
C GLU A 83 7.83 -7.39 -18.38
N LYS A 84 8.84 -7.15 -17.52
CA LYS A 84 8.78 -7.42 -16.08
C LYS A 84 8.52 -6.15 -15.29
N TYR A 85 7.65 -6.29 -14.29
CA TYR A 85 7.25 -5.23 -13.38
C TYR A 85 7.24 -5.73 -11.94
N ALA A 86 7.10 -4.83 -10.97
CA ALA A 86 6.80 -5.14 -9.59
C ALA A 86 5.30 -4.91 -9.36
N CYS A 87 4.63 -5.83 -8.68
CA CYS A 87 3.23 -5.73 -8.32
C CYS A 87 3.06 -5.77 -6.80
N LYS A 88 2.71 -4.65 -6.18
CA LYS A 88 2.34 -4.56 -4.76
C LYS A 88 0.88 -4.96 -4.61
N SER A 89 0.64 -6.15 -4.06
CA SER A 89 -0.70 -6.71 -3.82
C SER A 89 -1.10 -6.48 -2.36
N ILE A 90 -2.06 -5.59 -2.14
CA ILE A 90 -2.54 -5.17 -0.82
C ILE A 90 -3.83 -5.92 -0.50
N SER A 91 -3.82 -6.75 0.56
CA SER A 91 -4.97 -7.56 0.95
C SER A 91 -6.09 -6.71 1.56
N LYS A 92 -7.29 -6.72 0.98
CA LYS A 92 -8.47 -6.03 1.53
C LYS A 92 -8.84 -6.51 2.95
N LYS A 93 -8.53 -7.76 3.30
CA LYS A 93 -8.74 -8.29 4.67
C LYS A 93 -7.89 -7.59 5.73
N LYS A 94 -6.80 -6.95 5.32
CA LYS A 94 -5.91 -6.18 6.21
C LYS A 94 -6.33 -4.71 6.34
N LEU A 95 -7.13 -4.19 5.41
CA LEU A 95 -7.69 -2.85 5.45
C LEU A 95 -8.90 -2.84 6.40
N ARG A 96 -8.65 -2.54 7.68
CA ARG A 96 -9.66 -2.68 8.75
C ARG A 96 -10.38 -1.37 9.07
N THR A 97 -9.78 -0.24 8.70
CA THR A 97 -10.29 1.09 9.00
C THR A 97 -10.48 1.91 7.72
N ALA A 98 -11.32 2.94 7.79
CA ALA A 98 -11.43 3.91 6.71
C ALA A 98 -10.10 4.62 6.41
N VAL A 99 -9.23 4.75 7.42
CA VAL A 99 -7.89 5.33 7.28
C VAL A 99 -7.01 4.43 6.42
N ASP A 100 -7.01 3.11 6.67
CA ASP A 100 -6.22 2.16 5.87
C ASP A 100 -6.62 2.24 4.38
N ILE A 101 -7.92 2.33 4.11
CA ILE A 101 -8.46 2.45 2.75
C ILE A 101 -8.02 3.76 2.10
N GLU A 102 -8.12 4.86 2.84
CA GLU A 102 -7.73 6.19 2.35
C GLU A 102 -6.22 6.29 2.13
N ASP A 103 -5.41 5.62 2.95
CA ASP A 103 -3.97 5.56 2.77
C ASP A 103 -3.59 4.86 1.46
N VAL A 104 -4.25 3.74 1.13
CA VAL A 104 -4.04 3.05 -0.17
C VAL A 104 -4.50 3.90 -1.35
N ARG A 105 -5.64 4.57 -1.24
CA ARG A 105 -6.13 5.51 -2.26
C ARG A 105 -5.12 6.62 -2.52
N ARG A 106 -4.64 7.23 -1.45
CA ARG A 106 -3.69 8.35 -1.49
C ARG A 106 -2.35 7.93 -2.06
N GLU A 107 -1.84 6.72 -1.72
CA GLU A 107 -0.62 6.18 -2.33
C GLU A 107 -0.74 6.16 -3.86
N VAL A 108 -1.82 5.60 -4.39
CA VAL A 108 -2.07 5.53 -5.84
C VAL A 108 -2.25 6.93 -6.44
N GLU A 109 -3.01 7.81 -5.79
CA GLU A 109 -3.22 9.19 -6.26
C GLU A 109 -1.90 9.96 -6.34
N ILE A 110 -1.03 9.82 -5.34
CA ILE A 110 0.30 10.45 -5.32
C ILE A 110 1.17 9.90 -6.44
N MET A 111 1.22 8.58 -6.62
CA MET A 111 2.02 7.97 -7.70
C MET A 111 1.53 8.37 -9.10
N LYS A 112 0.23 8.60 -9.29
CA LYS A 112 -0.34 9.14 -10.54
C LYS A 112 -0.04 10.63 -10.73
N HIS A 113 -0.01 11.39 -9.64
CA HIS A 113 0.18 12.84 -9.64
C HIS A 113 1.63 13.26 -9.91
N LEU A 114 2.59 12.52 -9.36
CA LEU A 114 4.00 12.81 -9.55
C LEU A 114 4.41 12.60 -11.01
N PRO A 115 5.13 13.55 -11.62
CA PRO A 115 5.62 13.37 -12.98
C PRO A 115 6.67 12.26 -13.04
N LYS A 116 6.84 11.66 -14.22
CA LYS A 116 7.91 10.67 -14.45
C LYS A 116 9.27 11.28 -14.14
N HIS A 117 10.03 10.60 -13.30
CA HIS A 117 11.35 11.04 -12.87
C HIS A 117 12.30 9.86 -12.76
N THR A 118 13.56 10.06 -13.14
CA THR A 118 14.59 8.99 -13.11
C THR A 118 14.75 8.35 -11.73
N ASN A 119 14.55 9.12 -10.67
CA ASN A 119 14.77 8.70 -9.29
C ASN A 119 13.48 8.46 -8.50
N ILE A 120 12.34 8.33 -9.17
CA ILE A 120 11.06 7.92 -8.59
C ILE A 120 10.52 6.73 -9.37
N VAL A 121 10.02 5.71 -8.67
CA VAL A 121 9.37 4.57 -9.30
C VAL A 121 8.14 5.02 -10.09
N THR A 122 7.97 4.50 -11.30
CA THR A 122 6.85 4.86 -12.15
C THR A 122 5.70 3.88 -11.94
N LEU A 123 4.50 4.39 -11.65
CA LEU A 123 3.26 3.62 -11.68
C LEU A 123 2.96 3.20 -13.12
N LYS A 124 2.62 1.93 -13.32
CA LYS A 124 2.20 1.38 -14.62
C LYS A 124 0.70 1.22 -14.68
N ASP A 125 0.14 0.37 -13.83
CA ASP A 125 -1.27 0.00 -13.84
C ASP A 125 -1.81 -0.22 -12.43
N THR A 126 -3.13 -0.23 -12.28
CA THR A 126 -3.83 -0.54 -11.03
C THR A 126 -5.00 -1.48 -11.28
N TYR A 127 -5.10 -2.54 -10.46
CA TYR A 127 -6.19 -3.52 -10.52
C TYR A 127 -6.80 -3.69 -9.14
N GLU A 128 -8.05 -4.09 -9.10
CA GLU A 128 -8.74 -4.37 -7.85
C GLU A 128 -9.74 -5.50 -8.05
N ASP A 129 -9.49 -6.64 -7.39
CA ASP A 129 -10.39 -7.77 -7.31
C ASP A 129 -11.11 -7.84 -5.95
N ASP A 130 -11.80 -8.96 -5.67
CA ASP A 130 -12.53 -9.15 -4.42
C ASP A 130 -11.59 -9.29 -3.20
N ALA A 131 -10.35 -9.71 -3.39
CA ALA A 131 -9.41 -10.04 -2.33
C ALA A 131 -8.35 -8.96 -2.09
N ALA A 132 -7.94 -8.23 -3.14
CA ALA A 132 -6.79 -7.36 -3.09
C ALA A 132 -6.88 -6.15 -4.04
N VAL A 133 -6.07 -5.14 -3.72
CA VAL A 133 -5.68 -4.05 -4.62
C VAL A 133 -4.27 -4.36 -5.12
N HIS A 134 -4.06 -4.23 -6.43
CA HIS A 134 -2.78 -4.49 -7.08
C HIS A 134 -2.25 -3.20 -7.72
N ILE A 135 -1.06 -2.80 -7.31
CA ILE A 135 -0.36 -1.62 -7.84
C ILE A 135 0.83 -2.13 -8.65
N VAL A 136 0.74 -2.06 -9.97
CA VAL A 136 1.82 -2.47 -10.89
C VAL A 136 2.72 -1.28 -11.16
N MET A 137 4.02 -1.46 -10.95
CA MET A 137 5.01 -0.40 -11.06
C MET A 137 6.32 -0.89 -11.68
N GLU A 138 7.17 0.03 -12.03
CA GLU A 138 8.52 -0.23 -12.52
C GLU A 138 9.27 -1.19 -11.61
N LEU A 139 9.95 -2.19 -12.19
CA LEU A 139 10.78 -3.14 -11.47
C LEU A 139 12.18 -2.55 -11.21
N CYS A 140 12.61 -2.58 -9.96
CA CYS A 140 13.97 -2.21 -9.53
C CYS A 140 14.73 -3.48 -9.13
N GLU A 141 15.73 -3.88 -9.93
CA GLU A 141 16.50 -5.13 -9.73
C GLU A 141 17.88 -4.93 -9.11
N GLY A 142 18.27 -3.69 -8.81
CA GLY A 142 19.62 -3.34 -8.35
C GLY A 142 19.86 -3.50 -6.85
N GLY A 143 18.84 -3.94 -6.09
CA GLY A 143 18.89 -4.09 -4.62
C GLY A 143 18.70 -2.78 -3.86
N GLU A 144 18.64 -2.90 -2.54
CA GLU A 144 18.43 -1.79 -1.63
C GLU A 144 19.67 -0.91 -1.49
N LEU A 145 19.46 0.38 -1.24
CA LEU A 145 20.54 1.31 -0.92
C LEU A 145 21.33 0.83 0.31
N PHE A 146 20.62 0.36 1.35
CA PHE A 146 21.23 -0.13 2.58
C PHE A 146 22.16 -1.32 2.32
N ASP A 147 21.70 -2.32 1.58
CA ASP A 147 22.50 -3.50 1.25
C ASP A 147 23.77 -3.15 0.50
N ARG A 148 23.68 -2.19 -0.45
CA ARG A 148 24.85 -1.74 -1.21
C ARG A 148 25.86 -0.97 -0.34
N ILE A 149 25.38 -0.20 0.65
CA ILE A 149 26.25 0.46 1.64
C ILE A 149 26.98 -0.61 2.49
N VAL A 150 26.24 -1.59 3.03
CA VAL A 150 26.77 -2.68 3.85
C VAL A 150 27.80 -3.51 3.08
N ALA A 151 27.50 -3.89 1.84
CA ALA A 151 28.39 -4.70 1.00
C ALA A 151 29.72 -3.99 0.69
N ARG A 152 29.75 -2.66 0.66
CA ARG A 152 30.96 -1.85 0.47
C ARG A 152 31.70 -1.53 1.75
N GLY A 153 31.10 -1.86 2.91
CA GLY A 153 31.61 -1.55 4.24
C GLY A 153 31.45 -0.09 4.65
N HIS A 154 31.79 0.85 3.78
CA HIS A 154 31.56 2.28 3.98
C HIS A 154 31.52 3.01 2.63
N TYR A 155 30.88 4.15 2.58
CA TYR A 155 30.98 5.09 1.47
C TYR A 155 32.05 6.16 1.78
N THR A 156 32.82 6.53 0.76
CA THR A 156 33.57 7.78 0.84
C THR A 156 32.61 8.95 0.95
N GLU A 157 33.03 10.05 1.54
CA GLU A 157 32.23 11.29 1.61
C GLU A 157 31.71 11.72 0.23
N ARG A 158 32.57 11.58 -0.80
CA ARG A 158 32.20 11.88 -2.19
C ARG A 158 31.07 10.99 -2.69
N ALA A 159 31.14 9.68 -2.43
CA ALA A 159 30.09 8.74 -2.83
C ALA A 159 28.78 8.98 -2.04
N ALA A 160 28.89 9.24 -0.74
CA ALA A 160 27.76 9.59 0.11
C ALA A 160 27.10 10.90 -0.37
N ALA A 161 27.87 11.91 -0.74
CA ALA A 161 27.36 13.18 -1.26
C ALA A 161 26.54 12.99 -2.55
N VAL A 162 26.94 12.07 -3.44
CA VAL A 162 26.17 11.74 -4.67
C VAL A 162 24.81 11.14 -4.31
N VAL A 163 24.78 10.16 -3.40
CA VAL A 163 23.53 9.53 -2.92
C VAL A 163 22.63 10.57 -2.25
N MET A 164 23.18 11.37 -1.33
CA MET A 164 22.43 12.42 -0.63
C MET A 164 21.86 13.47 -1.57
N ARG A 165 22.61 13.88 -2.59
CA ARG A 165 22.11 14.80 -3.62
C ARG A 165 20.87 14.22 -4.31
N THR A 166 20.93 12.95 -4.74
CA THR A 166 19.80 12.27 -5.39
C THR A 166 18.57 12.23 -4.47
N ILE A 167 18.77 11.89 -3.17
CA ILE A 167 17.67 11.86 -2.20
C ILE A 167 17.05 13.26 -2.04
N VAL A 168 17.87 14.31 -1.91
CA VAL A 168 17.41 15.70 -1.79
C VAL A 168 16.66 16.14 -3.05
N GLU A 169 17.13 15.78 -4.25
CA GLU A 169 16.45 16.05 -5.52
C GLU A 169 15.07 15.38 -5.58
N VAL A 170 14.95 14.13 -5.10
CA VAL A 170 13.65 13.44 -4.97
C VAL A 170 12.72 14.21 -4.03
N VAL A 171 13.21 14.59 -2.84
CA VAL A 171 12.42 15.36 -1.86
C VAL A 171 11.97 16.70 -2.46
N GLN A 172 12.88 17.43 -3.10
CA GLN A 172 12.58 18.70 -3.76
C GLN A 172 11.51 18.54 -4.84
N MET A 173 11.61 17.47 -5.62
CA MET A 173 10.65 17.16 -6.66
C MET A 173 9.27 16.86 -6.08
N CYS A 174 9.19 16.05 -5.02
CA CYS A 174 7.94 15.77 -4.30
C CYS A 174 7.33 17.07 -3.76
N HIS A 175 8.12 17.88 -3.04
CA HIS A 175 7.65 19.13 -2.44
C HIS A 175 7.16 20.14 -3.50
N LYS A 176 7.84 20.24 -4.63
CA LYS A 176 7.41 21.09 -5.75
C LYS A 176 6.03 20.71 -6.28
N HIS A 177 5.64 19.43 -6.14
CA HIS A 177 4.34 18.93 -6.56
C HIS A 177 3.36 18.79 -5.38
N GLY A 178 3.64 19.43 -4.23
CA GLY A 178 2.75 19.40 -3.07
C GLY A 178 2.65 18.02 -2.39
N VAL A 179 3.70 17.19 -2.50
CA VAL A 179 3.76 15.86 -1.86
C VAL A 179 4.84 15.85 -0.80
N MET A 180 4.51 15.40 0.41
CA MET A 180 5.44 15.11 1.50
C MET A 180 5.56 13.60 1.66
N HIS A 181 6.79 13.06 1.56
CA HIS A 181 7.04 11.61 1.54
C HIS A 181 6.78 10.96 2.90
N ARG A 182 7.30 11.52 3.99
CA ARG A 182 7.15 11.14 5.41
C ARG A 182 7.78 9.82 5.86
N ASP A 183 8.36 9.02 4.96
CA ASP A 183 9.04 7.75 5.28
C ASP A 183 10.37 7.61 4.55
N LEU A 184 11.20 8.67 4.63
CA LEU A 184 12.53 8.65 4.01
C LEU A 184 13.47 7.79 4.86
N LYS A 185 13.83 6.62 4.34
CA LYS A 185 14.79 5.68 4.92
C LYS A 185 15.47 4.89 3.82
N PRO A 186 16.67 4.32 4.05
CA PRO A 186 17.42 3.63 3.00
C PRO A 186 16.67 2.48 2.33
N GLU A 187 15.78 1.79 3.07
CA GLU A 187 14.96 0.68 2.61
C GLU A 187 13.94 1.10 1.52
N ASN A 188 13.54 2.37 1.53
CA ASN A 188 12.61 2.93 0.54
C ASN A 188 13.32 3.45 -0.71
N PHE A 189 14.60 3.11 -0.89
CA PHE A 189 15.38 3.44 -2.07
C PHE A 189 16.02 2.19 -2.68
N LEU A 190 15.63 1.86 -3.91
CA LEU A 190 16.21 0.77 -4.68
C LEU A 190 17.00 1.29 -5.88
N PHE A 191 18.01 0.55 -6.28
CA PHE A 191 18.65 0.78 -7.57
C PHE A 191 17.84 0.16 -8.70
N GLY A 192 17.65 0.90 -9.80
CA GLY A 192 16.83 0.46 -10.94
C GLY A 192 17.32 -0.80 -11.61
N ASN A 193 18.64 -1.04 -11.62
CA ASN A 193 19.25 -2.25 -12.17
C ASN A 193 20.57 -2.60 -11.43
N LYS A 194 21.20 -3.73 -11.84
CA LYS A 194 22.42 -4.24 -11.18
C LYS A 194 23.72 -3.52 -11.56
N LYS A 195 23.67 -2.56 -12.49
CA LYS A 195 24.86 -1.80 -12.91
C LYS A 195 25.34 -0.89 -11.76
N GLU A 196 26.64 -0.60 -11.75
CA GLU A 196 27.23 0.25 -10.72
C GLU A 196 26.64 1.69 -10.73
N ASN A 197 26.40 2.22 -11.92
CA ASN A 197 25.84 3.54 -12.15
C ASN A 197 24.30 3.55 -12.29
N ALA A 198 23.62 2.50 -11.79
CA ALA A 198 22.16 2.44 -11.83
C ALA A 198 21.54 3.62 -11.10
N PRO A 199 20.44 4.19 -11.61
CA PRO A 199 19.72 5.25 -10.91
C PRO A 199 19.15 4.72 -9.60
N LEU A 200 19.27 5.51 -8.54
CA LEU A 200 18.60 5.28 -7.26
C LEU A 200 17.18 5.80 -7.35
N LYS A 201 16.19 5.01 -6.95
CA LYS A 201 14.75 5.32 -7.05
C LYS A 201 14.06 5.22 -5.71
N ALA A 202 13.25 6.22 -5.36
CA ALA A 202 12.25 6.10 -4.27
C ALA A 202 11.10 5.19 -4.73
N ILE A 203 10.68 4.24 -3.87
CA ILE A 203 9.79 3.14 -4.25
C ILE A 203 8.49 3.05 -3.46
N ASP A 204 8.38 3.66 -2.29
CA ASP A 204 7.22 3.52 -1.41
C ASP A 204 6.65 4.87 -1.00
N PHE A 205 5.41 5.14 -1.40
CA PHE A 205 4.66 6.35 -1.09
C PHE A 205 3.48 6.10 -0.14
N GLY A 206 3.44 4.92 0.51
CA GLY A 206 2.33 4.51 1.37
C GLY A 206 2.07 5.43 2.57
N LEU A 207 3.09 6.13 3.08
CA LEU A 207 2.96 7.12 4.14
C LEU A 207 2.94 8.57 3.64
N SER A 208 3.00 8.79 2.33
CA SER A 208 3.04 10.13 1.74
C SER A 208 1.70 10.84 1.83
N VAL A 209 1.73 12.16 1.82
CA VAL A 209 0.52 13.00 1.87
C VAL A 209 0.65 14.20 0.94
N PHE A 210 -0.49 14.67 0.44
CA PHE A 210 -0.54 15.99 -0.18
C PHE A 210 -0.48 17.08 0.89
N PHE A 211 0.21 18.16 0.58
CA PHE A 211 0.25 19.35 1.42
C PHE A 211 0.22 20.62 0.55
N LYS A 212 -0.15 21.74 1.15
CA LYS A 212 -0.03 23.05 0.51
C LYS A 212 1.30 23.64 0.97
N PRO A 213 2.22 23.97 0.03
CA PRO A 213 3.48 24.61 0.36
C PRO A 213 3.26 26.02 0.90
#